data_30235f112a2d58b853323988e9a49be1
#
_entry.id   30235f112a2d58b853323988e9a49be1
#
_cell.length_a   1.000
_cell.length_b   1.000
_cell.length_c   1.000
_cell.angle_alpha   90.00
_cell.angle_beta   90.00
_cell.angle_gamma   90.00
#
_symmetry.space_group_name_H-M   'P 1'
#
loop_
_entity.id
_entity.type
_entity.pdbx_description
1 polymer ?
#
loop_
_entity_poly.entity_id
_entity_poly.type
_entity_poly.pdbx_seq_one_letter_code
_entity_poly.pdbx_strand_id
1 'polypeptide(L)'
;SYPGDSIILDKSYRIPQSHHNVANKIVRNIKDRIEKTWEAKDEEGKVITVYSHEAIPYKDKNWLVLARTKYILNKVERFFLEQGYYYSRFGSSSISDRLKHAIASWNKIAEGESIGLEGLKAMYEFMSSGRGVQRNFKKLTHIDDRETFDYEKLLFSHGLLVGKESTWYQALDKIPYGKVMYIRQLMKRGVNIWQRPQIELSTIHGAKGGEADNVVLLLDLSRKSEEALQNNPDDEHRVFYVGATRARKELWLVRSESDREYLEALR
;
A
#
# COMPACT_ATOMS: atom_id res chain seq x y z
N SER A 1 -24.67 28.19 -13.85
CA SER A 1 -23.48 28.40 -14.71
C SER A 1 -22.93 29.80 -14.44
N TYR A 2 -21.68 29.88 -14.01
CA TYR A 2 -20.96 31.15 -13.91
C TYR A 2 -20.54 31.55 -15.34
N PRO A 3 -20.88 32.74 -15.81
CA PRO A 3 -20.35 33.27 -17.05
C PRO A 3 -18.88 33.64 -16.82
N GLY A 4 -17.99 32.91 -17.42
CA GLY A 4 -16.56 33.18 -17.38
C GLY A 4 -15.91 32.66 -18.65
N ASP A 5 -14.83 33.31 -19.09
CA ASP A 5 -14.05 32.88 -20.24
C ASP A 5 -13.38 31.54 -19.94
N SER A 6 -13.51 30.57 -20.83
CA SER A 6 -12.88 29.28 -20.72
C SER A 6 -11.44 29.34 -21.24
N ILE A 7 -10.45 29.13 -20.37
CA ILE A 7 -9.05 29.00 -20.78
C ILE A 7 -8.71 27.52 -20.88
N ILE A 8 -8.27 27.09 -22.05
CA ILE A 8 -7.78 25.72 -22.26
C ILE A 8 -6.28 25.70 -21.92
N LEU A 9 -5.90 24.88 -20.95
CA LEU A 9 -4.49 24.59 -20.67
C LEU A 9 -3.99 23.59 -21.71
N ASP A 10 -3.05 24.01 -22.52
CA ASP A 10 -2.54 23.30 -23.70
C ASP A 10 -1.25 22.51 -23.43
N LYS A 11 -0.55 22.71 -22.31
CA LYS A 11 0.68 22.00 -21.95
C LYS A 11 0.57 21.31 -20.61
N SER A 12 1.01 20.03 -20.57
CA SER A 12 1.18 19.27 -19.34
C SER A 12 2.65 19.29 -18.90
N TYR A 13 2.90 19.77 -17.69
CA TYR A 13 4.24 19.74 -17.07
C TYR A 13 4.53 18.43 -16.32
N ARG A 14 3.58 17.49 -16.35
CA ARG A 14 3.65 16.26 -15.57
C ARG A 14 3.83 15.02 -16.43
N ILE A 15 3.05 14.89 -17.49
CA ILE A 15 2.85 13.65 -18.24
C ILE A 15 3.88 13.57 -19.38
N PRO A 16 4.78 12.54 -19.38
CA PRO A 16 5.73 12.31 -20.46
C PRO A 16 5.06 11.98 -21.79
N GLN A 17 5.78 12.09 -22.90
CA GLN A 17 5.28 11.89 -24.25
C GLN A 17 4.68 10.47 -24.46
N SER A 18 5.36 9.43 -24.01
CA SER A 18 4.87 8.04 -24.15
C SER A 18 3.57 7.79 -23.34
N HIS A 19 3.46 8.38 -22.14
CA HIS A 19 2.22 8.28 -21.33
C HIS A 19 1.08 9.10 -21.94
N HIS A 20 1.39 10.27 -22.53
CA HIS A 20 0.43 11.09 -23.28
C HIS A 20 -0.18 10.29 -24.44
N ASN A 21 0.65 9.51 -25.17
CA ASN A 21 0.16 8.66 -26.25
C ASN A 21 -0.85 7.62 -25.75
N VAL A 22 -0.58 6.95 -24.61
CA VAL A 22 -1.54 6.04 -23.98
C VAL A 22 -2.81 6.77 -23.53
N ALA A 23 -2.67 7.92 -22.88
CA ALA A 23 -3.79 8.73 -22.45
C ALA A 23 -4.69 9.16 -23.63
N ASN A 24 -4.10 9.55 -24.74
CA ASN A 24 -4.84 9.93 -25.95
C ASN A 24 -5.58 8.74 -26.59
N LYS A 25 -4.98 7.54 -26.60
CA LYS A 25 -5.68 6.33 -27.04
C LYS A 25 -6.96 6.11 -26.23
N ILE A 26 -6.88 6.26 -24.91
CA ILE A 26 -8.04 6.11 -24.02
C ILE A 26 -9.08 7.20 -24.28
N VAL A 27 -8.66 8.47 -24.33
CA VAL A 27 -9.55 9.63 -24.48
C VAL A 27 -10.33 9.57 -25.79
N ARG A 28 -9.74 9.09 -26.88
CA ARG A 28 -10.41 8.95 -28.19
C ARG A 28 -11.68 8.10 -28.14
N ASN A 29 -11.78 7.19 -27.19
CA ASN A 29 -12.96 6.34 -26.97
C ASN A 29 -14.07 7.01 -26.16
N ILE A 30 -13.81 8.17 -25.54
CA ILE A 30 -14.83 8.94 -24.80
C ILE A 30 -15.66 9.75 -25.82
N LYS A 31 -16.95 9.48 -25.89
CA LYS A 31 -17.87 10.15 -26.82
C LYS A 31 -18.26 11.54 -26.34
N ASP A 32 -18.63 11.64 -25.05
CA ASP A 32 -19.00 12.92 -24.42
C ASP A 32 -17.75 13.58 -23.81
N ARG A 33 -17.02 14.35 -24.65
CA ARG A 33 -15.83 15.08 -24.24
C ARG A 33 -15.72 16.44 -24.94
N ILE A 34 -15.04 17.37 -24.27
CA ILE A 34 -14.57 18.61 -24.92
C ILE A 34 -13.31 18.23 -25.70
N GLU A 35 -13.34 18.45 -27.00
CA GLU A 35 -12.15 18.25 -27.84
C GLU A 35 -11.10 19.31 -27.52
N LYS A 36 -9.94 18.85 -27.12
CA LYS A 36 -8.77 19.70 -26.92
C LYS A 36 -7.51 18.95 -27.31
N THR A 37 -6.57 19.68 -27.87
CA THR A 37 -5.19 19.26 -28.01
C THR A 37 -4.39 19.79 -26.84
N TRP A 38 -3.50 18.96 -26.31
CA TRP A 38 -2.57 19.38 -25.28
C TRP A 38 -1.22 18.66 -25.49
N GLU A 39 -0.15 19.32 -25.06
CA GLU A 39 1.21 18.83 -25.23
C GLU A 39 1.67 18.14 -23.96
N ALA A 40 2.46 17.07 -24.13
CA ALA A 40 3.18 16.42 -23.04
C ALA A 40 4.33 17.30 -22.56
N LYS A 41 4.93 16.97 -21.40
CA LYS A 41 6.22 17.54 -21.02
C LYS A 41 7.33 17.07 -21.97
N ASP A 42 8.43 17.79 -21.99
CA ASP A 42 9.57 17.53 -22.89
C ASP A 42 10.43 16.31 -22.47
N GLU A 43 9.82 15.27 -21.89
CA GLU A 43 10.44 14.01 -21.51
C GLU A 43 9.71 12.85 -22.18
N GLU A 44 10.48 11.87 -22.69
CA GLU A 44 9.89 10.72 -23.37
C GLU A 44 9.05 9.85 -22.41
N GLY A 45 9.58 9.55 -21.22
CA GLY A 45 9.00 8.57 -20.30
C GLY A 45 9.15 7.14 -20.84
N LYS A 46 8.54 6.19 -20.15
CA LYS A 46 8.58 4.78 -20.55
C LYS A 46 7.25 4.09 -20.31
N VAL A 47 6.71 3.44 -21.33
CA VAL A 47 5.54 2.55 -21.23
C VAL A 47 5.97 1.13 -21.49
N ILE A 48 5.64 0.23 -20.56
CA ILE A 48 6.03 -1.19 -20.62
C ILE A 48 4.77 -2.03 -20.44
N THR A 49 4.53 -2.96 -21.34
CA THR A 49 3.44 -3.92 -21.22
C THR A 49 3.99 -5.28 -20.78
N VAL A 50 3.39 -5.85 -19.74
CA VAL A 50 3.74 -7.19 -19.21
C VAL A 50 2.49 -8.03 -19.02
N TYR A 51 2.65 -9.35 -18.99
CA TYR A 51 1.57 -10.31 -18.81
C TYR A 51 1.33 -10.69 -17.34
N SER A 52 2.27 -10.36 -16.46
CA SER A 52 2.12 -10.58 -15.02
C SER A 52 2.78 -9.44 -14.24
N HIS A 53 2.12 -8.99 -13.16
CA HIS A 53 2.71 -8.03 -12.23
C HIS A 53 3.95 -8.59 -11.51
N GLU A 54 4.13 -9.92 -11.49
CA GLU A 54 5.28 -10.57 -10.86
C GLU A 54 6.60 -10.33 -11.62
N ALA A 55 6.52 -9.98 -12.90
CA ALA A 55 7.68 -9.62 -13.73
C ALA A 55 8.22 -8.20 -13.45
N ILE A 56 7.54 -7.42 -12.60
CA ILE A 56 7.90 -6.03 -12.33
C ILE A 56 8.94 -5.96 -11.21
N PRO A 57 10.06 -5.24 -11.40
CA PRO A 57 11.12 -5.10 -10.40
C PRO A 57 10.75 -4.03 -9.35
N TYR A 58 9.92 -4.38 -8.38
CA TYR A 58 9.47 -3.48 -7.29
C TYR A 58 10.57 -3.11 -6.28
N LYS A 59 11.80 -2.83 -6.72
CA LYS A 59 12.92 -2.49 -5.84
C LYS A 59 13.32 -1.04 -6.02
N ASP A 60 13.81 -0.43 -4.95
CA ASP A 60 14.53 0.84 -4.91
C ASP A 60 13.84 2.03 -5.61
N LYS A 61 12.54 2.00 -5.74
CA LYS A 61 11.76 3.02 -6.44
C LYS A 61 10.42 3.26 -5.74
N ASN A 62 9.84 4.43 -5.99
CA ASN A 62 8.49 4.77 -5.55
C ASN A 62 7.46 4.20 -6.54
N TRP A 63 6.60 3.32 -6.06
CA TRP A 63 5.61 2.59 -6.86
C TRP A 63 4.18 2.88 -6.44
N LEU A 64 3.32 3.11 -7.41
CA LEU A 64 1.88 3.16 -7.22
C LEU A 64 1.24 2.07 -8.07
N VAL A 65 0.65 1.06 -7.43
CA VAL A 65 -0.02 -0.06 -8.10
C VAL A 65 -1.52 0.20 -8.08
N LEU A 66 -2.11 0.29 -9.25
CA LEU A 66 -3.49 0.68 -9.48
C LEU A 66 -4.30 -0.46 -10.09
N ALA A 67 -5.49 -0.68 -9.54
CA ALA A 67 -6.49 -1.56 -10.11
C ALA A 67 -7.87 -0.89 -10.16
N ARG A 68 -8.75 -1.39 -11.04
CA ARG A 68 -10.12 -0.91 -11.10
C ARG A 68 -10.91 -1.20 -9.82
N THR A 69 -10.65 -2.31 -9.16
CA THR A 69 -11.36 -2.73 -7.93
C THR A 69 -10.40 -3.22 -6.85
N LYS A 70 -10.85 -3.16 -5.58
CA LYS A 70 -10.11 -3.68 -4.42
C LYS A 70 -9.82 -5.18 -4.52
N TYR A 71 -10.73 -5.95 -5.15
CA TYR A 71 -10.59 -7.39 -5.31
C TYR A 71 -9.38 -7.76 -6.18
N ILE A 72 -9.16 -7.02 -7.27
CA ILE A 72 -8.03 -7.25 -8.18
C ILE A 72 -6.69 -7.03 -7.44
N LEU A 73 -6.61 -6.07 -6.54
CA LEU A 73 -5.42 -5.82 -5.73
C LEU A 73 -5.05 -6.98 -4.78
N ASN A 74 -5.98 -7.87 -4.44
CA ASN A 74 -5.71 -8.97 -3.51
C ASN A 74 -4.66 -9.96 -4.05
N LYS A 75 -4.59 -10.15 -5.38
CA LYS A 75 -3.53 -10.98 -6.00
C LYS A 75 -2.15 -10.36 -5.75
N VAL A 76 -2.02 -9.06 -6.03
CA VAL A 76 -0.78 -8.32 -5.87
C VAL A 76 -0.35 -8.27 -4.41
N GLU A 77 -1.30 -8.06 -3.50
CA GLU A 77 -1.04 -8.05 -2.06
C GLU A 77 -0.51 -9.41 -1.58
N ARG A 78 -1.10 -10.52 -2.03
CA ARG A 78 -0.62 -11.86 -1.70
C ARG A 78 0.82 -12.06 -2.17
N PHE A 79 1.11 -11.73 -3.42
CA PHE A 79 2.46 -11.77 -3.97
C PHE A 79 3.45 -10.94 -3.15
N PHE A 80 3.06 -9.72 -2.74
CA PHE A 80 3.92 -8.88 -1.91
C PHE A 80 4.19 -9.46 -0.52
N LEU A 81 3.20 -10.09 0.09
CA LEU A 81 3.37 -10.81 1.36
C LEU A 81 4.31 -12.02 1.21
N GLU A 82 4.14 -12.82 0.16
CA GLU A 82 4.95 -14.00 -0.11
C GLU A 82 6.39 -13.65 -0.49
N GLN A 83 6.56 -12.62 -1.32
CA GLN A 83 7.88 -12.16 -1.77
C GLN A 83 8.58 -11.22 -0.80
N GLY A 84 7.93 -10.79 0.28
CA GLY A 84 8.50 -9.87 1.25
C GLY A 84 8.75 -8.48 0.66
N TYR A 85 7.77 -7.90 -0.01
CA TYR A 85 7.75 -6.48 -0.37
C TYR A 85 7.05 -5.67 0.71
N TYR A 86 7.66 -4.57 1.14
CA TYR A 86 7.05 -3.66 2.11
C TYR A 86 6.16 -2.65 1.39
N TYR A 87 4.86 -2.66 1.71
CA TYR A 87 3.86 -1.86 1.01
C TYR A 87 2.86 -1.20 1.95
N SER A 88 2.17 -0.19 1.46
CA SER A 88 0.93 0.34 2.01
C SER A 88 -0.26 0.01 1.10
N ARG A 89 -1.44 -0.06 1.69
CA ARG A 89 -2.69 -0.26 0.96
C ARG A 89 -3.71 0.76 1.45
N PHE A 90 -4.21 1.59 0.53
CA PHE A 90 -5.11 2.71 0.85
C PHE A 90 -4.57 3.61 1.96
N GLY A 91 -3.28 3.93 1.91
CA GLY A 91 -2.59 4.74 2.91
C GLY A 91 -2.17 4.00 4.18
N SER A 92 -2.67 2.79 4.43
CA SER A 92 -2.33 2.00 5.61
C SER A 92 -1.16 1.06 5.34
N SER A 93 -0.13 1.10 6.17
CA SER A 93 1.03 0.20 6.07
C SER A 93 0.62 -1.26 6.24
N SER A 94 1.28 -2.16 5.48
CA SER A 94 1.14 -3.61 5.64
C SER A 94 1.52 -4.11 7.04
N ILE A 95 2.28 -3.34 7.82
CA ILE A 95 2.55 -3.53 9.23
C ILE A 95 1.97 -2.33 9.97
N SER A 96 0.94 -2.53 10.78
CA SER A 96 0.30 -1.44 11.51
C SER A 96 1.28 -0.77 12.49
N ASP A 97 1.10 0.54 12.71
CA ASP A 97 1.96 1.28 13.64
C ASP A 97 1.85 0.74 15.06
N ARG A 98 0.69 0.22 15.44
CA ARG A 98 0.49 -0.45 16.72
C ARG A 98 1.36 -1.71 16.86
N LEU A 99 1.45 -2.54 15.80
CA LEU A 99 2.32 -3.72 15.80
C LEU A 99 3.80 -3.34 15.80
N LYS A 100 4.20 -2.33 15.03
CA LYS A 100 5.56 -1.80 15.07
C LYS A 100 5.92 -1.35 16.48
N HIS A 101 5.04 -0.57 17.11
CA HIS A 101 5.25 -0.09 18.47
C HIS A 101 5.39 -1.25 19.47
N ALA A 102 4.57 -2.30 19.36
CA ALA A 102 4.70 -3.50 20.19
C ALA A 102 6.06 -4.20 20.03
N ILE A 103 6.53 -4.36 18.78
CA ILE A 103 7.83 -4.96 18.48
C ILE A 103 8.97 -4.11 19.07
N ALA A 104 8.93 -2.78 18.86
CA ALA A 104 9.94 -1.87 19.38
C ALA A 104 9.97 -1.89 20.91
N SER A 105 8.80 -1.90 21.55
CA SER A 105 8.69 -1.93 23.01
C SER A 105 9.24 -3.23 23.59
N TRP A 106 8.95 -4.39 22.97
CA TRP A 106 9.54 -5.65 23.41
C TRP A 106 11.07 -5.66 23.26
N ASN A 107 11.60 -5.20 22.13
CA ASN A 107 13.04 -5.16 21.91
C ASN A 107 13.73 -4.29 22.98
N LYS A 108 13.18 -3.12 23.33
CA LYS A 108 13.68 -2.27 24.42
C LYS A 108 13.72 -3.02 25.75
N ILE A 109 12.63 -3.70 26.13
CA ILE A 109 12.57 -4.50 27.35
C ILE A 109 13.62 -5.62 27.32
N ALA A 110 13.77 -6.33 26.21
CA ALA A 110 14.77 -7.38 26.05
C ALA A 110 16.21 -6.85 26.15
N GLU A 111 16.46 -5.64 25.70
CA GLU A 111 17.75 -4.95 25.79
C GLU A 111 18.02 -4.32 27.17
N GLY A 112 17.04 -4.34 28.09
CA GLY A 112 17.15 -3.82 29.45
C GLY A 112 16.75 -2.36 29.58
N GLU A 113 16.11 -1.78 28.57
CA GLU A 113 15.55 -0.45 28.63
C GLU A 113 14.14 -0.48 29.23
N SER A 114 13.63 0.72 29.56
CA SER A 114 12.26 0.92 30.03
C SER A 114 11.36 1.43 28.92
N ILE A 115 10.05 1.15 29.04
CA ILE A 115 9.00 1.64 28.14
C ILE A 115 7.94 2.40 28.94
N GLY A 116 7.22 3.32 28.28
CA GLY A 116 6.04 3.98 28.84
C GLY A 116 4.75 3.16 28.69
N LEU A 117 3.65 3.67 29.23
CA LEU A 117 2.34 3.03 29.24
C LEU A 117 1.84 2.65 27.84
N GLU A 118 2.03 3.50 26.83
CA GLU A 118 1.60 3.18 25.45
C GLU A 118 2.38 2.00 24.83
N GLY A 119 3.67 1.87 25.16
CA GLY A 119 4.46 0.69 24.80
C GLY A 119 3.96 -0.58 25.47
N LEU A 120 3.64 -0.51 26.75
CA LEU A 120 3.05 -1.61 27.50
C LEU A 120 1.71 -2.04 26.93
N LYS A 121 0.81 -1.09 26.68
CA LYS A 121 -0.50 -1.35 26.04
C LYS A 121 -0.32 -2.03 24.67
N ALA A 122 0.63 -1.55 23.86
CA ALA A 122 0.91 -2.13 22.55
C ALA A 122 1.39 -3.57 22.66
N MET A 123 2.35 -3.86 23.54
CA MET A 123 2.85 -5.21 23.76
C MET A 123 1.74 -6.17 24.23
N TYR A 124 1.00 -5.79 25.25
CA TYR A 124 -0.03 -6.65 25.86
C TYR A 124 -1.21 -6.94 24.94
N GLU A 125 -1.46 -6.10 23.94
CA GLU A 125 -2.44 -6.36 22.88
C GLU A 125 -2.06 -7.61 22.06
N PHE A 126 -0.77 -7.77 21.75
CA PHE A 126 -0.25 -8.89 20.94
C PHE A 126 0.26 -10.08 21.76
N MET A 127 0.15 -10.05 23.07
CA MET A 127 0.44 -11.18 23.95
C MET A 127 -0.84 -11.94 24.32
N SER A 128 -0.80 -13.26 24.47
CA SER A 128 -1.96 -14.03 24.92
C SER A 128 -2.08 -14.03 26.45
N SER A 129 -3.30 -14.09 26.96
CA SER A 129 -3.53 -14.29 28.39
C SER A 129 -3.20 -15.71 28.79
N GLY A 130 -2.41 -15.87 29.86
CA GLY A 130 -1.97 -17.15 30.40
C GLY A 130 -0.68 -17.70 29.80
N ARG A 131 -0.15 -17.07 28.73
CA ARG A 131 1.18 -17.38 28.15
C ARG A 131 2.10 -16.18 28.16
N GLY A 132 1.69 -15.10 27.51
CA GLY A 132 2.46 -13.85 27.42
C GLY A 132 2.26 -12.97 28.66
N VAL A 133 1.00 -12.88 29.11
CA VAL A 133 0.61 -12.09 30.28
C VAL A 133 -0.35 -12.87 31.15
N GLN A 134 -0.20 -12.77 32.47
CA GLN A 134 -1.09 -13.36 33.46
C GLN A 134 -2.55 -12.89 33.24
N ARG A 135 -3.52 -13.76 33.53
CA ARG A 135 -4.94 -13.41 33.42
C ARG A 135 -5.26 -12.16 34.25
N ASN A 136 -6.11 -11.28 33.73
CA ASN A 136 -6.54 -10.02 34.30
C ASN A 136 -5.54 -8.86 34.29
N PHE A 137 -4.25 -9.08 33.98
CA PHE A 137 -3.24 -8.00 33.95
C PHE A 137 -3.28 -7.16 32.65
N LYS A 138 -4.05 -7.54 31.64
CA LYS A 138 -4.23 -6.71 30.44
C LYS A 138 -5.14 -5.50 30.63
N LYS A 139 -5.89 -5.44 31.72
CA LYS A 139 -6.69 -4.27 32.08
C LYS A 139 -5.77 -3.26 32.80
N LEU A 140 -5.05 -2.49 32.03
CA LEU A 140 -4.10 -1.47 32.52
C LEU A 140 -4.88 -0.22 32.98
N THR A 141 -5.76 -0.40 33.99
CA THR A 141 -6.54 0.68 34.61
C THR A 141 -5.77 1.26 35.79
N HIS A 142 -5.90 2.57 36.03
CA HIS A 142 -5.29 3.27 37.15
C HIS A 142 -3.76 3.35 37.12
N ILE A 143 -3.14 3.25 35.96
CA ILE A 143 -1.70 3.43 35.78
C ILE A 143 -1.46 4.91 35.36
N ASP A 144 -0.47 5.55 35.98
CA ASP A 144 -0.08 6.92 35.62
C ASP A 144 0.58 6.92 34.23
N ASP A 145 0.18 7.86 33.37
CA ASP A 145 0.74 7.98 32.01
C ASP A 145 2.26 8.28 31.99
N ARG A 146 2.79 8.77 33.09
CA ARG A 146 4.22 9.07 33.28
C ARG A 146 5.02 7.87 33.78
N GLU A 147 4.34 6.79 34.13
CA GLU A 147 4.97 5.59 34.66
C GLU A 147 5.80 4.89 33.60
N THR A 148 7.00 4.42 33.99
CA THR A 148 7.88 3.61 33.14
C THR A 148 7.99 2.20 33.68
N PHE A 149 8.21 1.27 32.76
CA PHE A 149 8.22 -0.17 33.02
C PHE A 149 9.49 -0.77 32.43
N ASP A 150 10.32 -1.34 33.29
CA ASP A 150 11.41 -2.24 32.94
C ASP A 150 10.96 -3.71 32.99
N TYR A 151 11.84 -4.63 32.63
CA TYR A 151 11.52 -6.05 32.63
C TYR A 151 11.09 -6.58 33.99
N GLU A 152 11.80 -6.22 35.08
CA GLU A 152 11.53 -6.73 36.43
C GLU A 152 10.19 -6.24 36.96
N LYS A 153 9.90 -4.95 36.75
CA LYS A 153 8.60 -4.38 37.12
C LYS A 153 7.45 -5.04 36.36
N LEU A 154 7.64 -5.34 35.08
CA LEU A 154 6.66 -6.09 34.28
C LEU A 154 6.45 -7.50 34.79
N LEU A 155 7.52 -8.19 35.13
CA LEU A 155 7.50 -9.58 35.66
C LEU A 155 6.81 -9.65 37.03
N PHE A 156 7.21 -8.80 37.97
CA PHE A 156 6.77 -8.92 39.37
C PHE A 156 5.45 -8.19 39.65
N SER A 157 5.15 -7.09 38.93
CA SER A 157 4.02 -6.23 39.27
C SER A 157 2.94 -6.15 38.18
N HIS A 158 3.26 -6.51 36.93
CA HIS A 158 2.35 -6.38 35.82
C HIS A 158 2.07 -7.70 35.06
N GLY A 159 2.45 -8.83 35.67
CA GLY A 159 2.06 -10.17 35.22
C GLY A 159 2.66 -10.62 33.89
N LEU A 160 3.82 -10.10 33.51
CA LEU A 160 4.57 -10.61 32.35
C LEU A 160 5.01 -12.07 32.64
N LEU A 161 4.84 -12.97 31.67
CA LEU A 161 5.17 -14.39 31.79
C LEU A 161 6.28 -14.83 30.83
N VAL A 162 6.78 -13.93 29.99
CA VAL A 162 7.76 -14.21 28.95
C VAL A 162 9.16 -13.87 29.43
N GLY A 163 10.13 -14.77 29.19
CA GLY A 163 11.54 -14.56 29.55
C GLY A 163 12.17 -13.46 28.68
N LYS A 164 13.10 -12.71 29.30
CA LYS A 164 13.78 -11.56 28.67
C LYS A 164 14.54 -11.92 27.38
N GLU A 165 15.04 -13.13 27.30
CA GLU A 165 15.78 -13.71 26.16
C GLU A 165 14.88 -14.07 24.97
N SER A 166 13.54 -14.00 25.13
CA SER A 166 12.61 -14.35 24.07
C SER A 166 12.67 -13.34 22.93
N THR A 167 12.61 -13.82 21.72
CA THR A 167 12.48 -12.96 20.55
C THR A 167 11.11 -12.28 20.51
N TRP A 168 10.98 -11.15 19.84
CA TRP A 168 9.71 -10.42 19.75
C TRP A 168 8.55 -11.30 19.24
N TYR A 169 8.81 -12.24 18.33
CA TYR A 169 7.76 -13.13 17.78
C TYR A 169 7.40 -14.29 18.68
N GLN A 170 8.24 -14.61 19.69
CA GLN A 170 7.90 -15.54 20.77
C GLN A 170 7.08 -14.83 21.85
N ALA A 171 7.48 -13.60 22.17
CA ALA A 171 6.81 -12.79 23.20
C ALA A 171 5.41 -12.31 22.74
N LEU A 172 5.31 -11.83 21.52
CA LEU A 172 4.06 -11.31 20.94
C LEU A 172 3.30 -12.44 20.22
N ASP A 173 2.94 -13.47 20.94
CA ASP A 173 2.45 -14.77 20.47
C ASP A 173 1.05 -14.74 19.80
N LYS A 174 0.36 -13.62 19.83
CA LYS A 174 -0.90 -13.42 19.10
C LYS A 174 -0.72 -12.96 17.65
N ILE A 175 0.50 -12.66 17.23
CA ILE A 175 0.76 -12.27 15.84
C ILE A 175 0.64 -13.54 14.98
N PRO A 176 -0.20 -13.54 13.93
CA PRO A 176 -0.35 -14.69 13.05
C PRO A 176 1.00 -15.11 12.43
N TYR A 177 1.25 -16.41 12.34
CA TYR A 177 2.52 -16.96 11.85
C TYR A 177 2.95 -16.37 10.50
N GLY A 178 2.04 -16.28 9.53
CA GLY A 178 2.35 -15.67 8.22
C GLY A 178 2.82 -14.21 8.32
N LYS A 179 2.25 -13.45 9.27
CA LYS A 179 2.69 -12.06 9.52
C LYS A 179 4.07 -12.02 10.17
N VAL A 180 4.36 -12.93 11.09
CA VAL A 180 5.70 -13.08 11.69
C VAL A 180 6.73 -13.36 10.60
N MET A 181 6.47 -14.34 9.73
CA MET A 181 7.38 -14.72 8.65
C MET A 181 7.62 -13.56 7.68
N TYR A 182 6.57 -12.83 7.29
CA TYR A 182 6.67 -11.65 6.45
C TYR A 182 7.56 -10.57 7.08
N ILE A 183 7.33 -10.21 8.35
CA ILE A 183 8.13 -9.18 9.04
C ILE A 183 9.60 -9.62 9.16
N ARG A 184 9.85 -10.87 9.52
CA ARG A 184 11.22 -11.43 9.61
C ARG A 184 11.92 -11.40 8.25
N GLN A 185 11.21 -11.69 7.16
CA GLN A 185 11.77 -11.63 5.80
C GLN A 185 12.14 -10.19 5.42
N LEU A 186 11.31 -9.21 5.75
CA LEU A 186 11.62 -7.79 5.53
C LEU A 186 12.89 -7.38 6.31
N MET A 187 12.95 -7.70 7.61
CA MET A 187 14.10 -7.39 8.46
C MET A 187 15.38 -8.07 7.95
N LYS A 188 15.31 -9.35 7.55
CA LYS A 188 16.46 -10.07 6.97
C LYS A 188 17.00 -9.44 5.70
N ARG A 189 16.12 -8.78 4.90
CA ARG A 189 16.50 -8.04 3.71
C ARG A 189 16.97 -6.62 3.99
N GLY A 190 17.07 -6.21 5.26
CA GLY A 190 17.46 -4.86 5.65
C GLY A 190 16.40 -3.80 5.42
N VAL A 191 15.14 -4.20 5.19
CA VAL A 191 14.04 -3.25 5.00
C VAL A 191 13.74 -2.54 6.32
N ASN A 192 13.80 -1.23 6.31
CA ASN A 192 13.44 -0.42 7.47
C ASN A 192 11.91 -0.32 7.58
N ILE A 193 11.31 -1.17 8.43
CA ILE A 193 9.85 -1.20 8.65
C ILE A 193 9.32 0.03 9.38
N TRP A 194 10.19 0.86 9.95
CA TRP A 194 9.83 2.09 10.68
C TRP A 194 9.59 3.27 9.73
N GLN A 195 10.11 3.19 8.52
CA GLN A 195 9.86 4.17 7.47
C GLN A 195 8.55 3.88 6.73
N ARG A 196 8.07 4.87 6.00
CA ARG A 196 6.91 4.70 5.12
C ARG A 196 7.27 3.75 3.97
N PRO A 197 6.38 2.80 3.63
CA PRO A 197 6.57 1.95 2.45
C PRO A 197 6.68 2.78 1.17
N GLN A 198 7.54 2.34 0.26
CA GLN A 198 7.72 2.98 -1.06
C GLN A 198 6.74 2.44 -2.11
N ILE A 199 5.99 1.38 -1.78
CA ILE A 199 4.99 0.78 -2.66
C ILE A 199 3.60 1.07 -2.07
N GLU A 200 2.73 1.70 -2.86
CA GLU A 200 1.34 1.96 -2.51
C GLU A 200 0.41 1.14 -3.41
N LEU A 201 -0.51 0.39 -2.81
CA LEU A 201 -1.61 -0.29 -3.49
C LEU A 201 -2.89 0.54 -3.36
N SER A 202 -3.51 0.90 -4.47
CA SER A 202 -4.76 1.67 -4.45
C SER A 202 -5.68 1.30 -5.61
N THR A 203 -6.95 1.62 -5.49
CA THR A 203 -7.81 1.64 -6.66
C THR A 203 -7.53 2.91 -7.47
N ILE A 204 -7.83 2.88 -8.77
CA ILE A 204 -7.69 4.07 -9.63
C ILE A 204 -8.47 5.27 -9.04
N HIS A 205 -9.67 5.02 -8.50
CA HIS A 205 -10.48 6.06 -7.83
C HIS A 205 -9.81 6.58 -6.55
N GLY A 206 -9.26 5.68 -5.74
CA GLY A 206 -8.59 6.05 -4.48
C GLY A 206 -7.29 6.84 -4.70
N ALA A 207 -6.66 6.68 -5.85
CA ALA A 207 -5.44 7.38 -6.23
C ALA A 207 -5.69 8.75 -6.89
N LYS A 208 -6.93 9.27 -6.88
CA LYS A 208 -7.22 10.60 -7.44
C LYS A 208 -6.40 11.66 -6.69
N GLY A 209 -5.57 12.40 -7.45
CA GLY A 209 -4.62 13.36 -6.89
C GLY A 209 -3.24 12.79 -6.49
N GLY A 210 -3.11 11.46 -6.36
CA GLY A 210 -1.82 10.80 -6.13
C GLY A 210 -1.00 10.65 -7.42
N GLU A 211 0.32 10.62 -7.29
CA GLU A 211 1.28 10.43 -8.38
C GLU A 211 2.50 9.67 -7.87
N ALA A 212 3.16 8.93 -8.76
CA ALA A 212 4.41 8.27 -8.46
C ALA A 212 5.36 8.32 -9.67
N ASP A 213 6.64 8.12 -9.42
CA ASP A 213 7.60 7.98 -10.52
C ASP A 213 7.26 6.76 -11.39
N ASN A 214 6.88 5.64 -10.73
CA ASN A 214 6.53 4.40 -11.40
C ASN A 214 5.11 3.99 -11.04
N VAL A 215 4.29 3.77 -12.06
CA VAL A 215 2.90 3.34 -11.88
C VAL A 215 2.70 2.00 -12.58
N VAL A 216 2.06 1.09 -11.88
CA VAL A 216 1.57 -0.16 -12.41
C VAL A 216 0.06 -0.05 -12.55
N LEU A 217 -0.45 -0.18 -13.75
CA LEU A 217 -1.88 -0.16 -14.05
C LEU A 217 -2.31 -1.57 -14.46
N LEU A 218 -3.07 -2.23 -13.57
CA LEU A 218 -3.67 -3.54 -13.85
C LEU A 218 -4.89 -3.34 -14.77
N LEU A 219 -4.88 -4.00 -15.90
CA LEU A 219 -5.93 -3.89 -16.92
C LEU A 219 -7.10 -4.87 -16.69
N ASP A 220 -7.01 -5.69 -15.63
CA ASP A 220 -8.08 -6.61 -15.23
C ASP A 220 -9.39 -5.87 -14.96
N LEU A 221 -10.51 -6.42 -15.45
CA LEU A 221 -11.85 -5.99 -15.13
C LEU A 221 -12.57 -7.03 -14.26
N SER A 222 -13.30 -6.55 -13.26
CA SER A 222 -14.31 -7.40 -12.61
C SER A 222 -15.53 -7.53 -13.53
N ARG A 223 -16.38 -8.53 -13.30
CA ARG A 223 -17.65 -8.66 -14.04
C ARG A 223 -18.45 -7.36 -14.04
N LYS A 224 -18.57 -6.70 -12.89
CA LYS A 224 -19.30 -5.42 -12.79
C LYS A 224 -18.62 -4.29 -13.57
N SER A 225 -17.28 -4.26 -13.61
CA SER A 225 -16.53 -3.25 -14.37
C SER A 225 -16.62 -3.49 -15.88
N GLU A 226 -16.69 -4.73 -16.30
CA GLU A 226 -16.92 -5.11 -17.69
C GLU A 226 -18.33 -4.75 -18.14
N GLU A 227 -19.35 -5.07 -17.33
CA GLU A 227 -20.74 -4.65 -17.55
C GLU A 227 -20.85 -3.10 -17.60
N ALA A 228 -20.13 -2.37 -16.75
CA ALA A 228 -20.09 -0.93 -16.76
C ALA A 228 -19.44 -0.38 -18.05
N LEU A 229 -18.33 -1.01 -18.51
CA LEU A 229 -17.67 -0.63 -19.77
C LEU A 229 -18.61 -0.84 -20.99
N GLN A 230 -19.48 -1.85 -20.96
CA GLN A 230 -20.45 -2.09 -22.02
C GLN A 230 -21.62 -1.09 -21.98
N ASN A 231 -22.12 -0.76 -20.79
CA ASN A 231 -23.33 0.08 -20.62
C ASN A 231 -23.03 1.57 -20.58
N ASN A 232 -21.90 1.97 -19.98
CA ASN A 232 -21.45 3.36 -19.87
C ASN A 232 -19.93 3.44 -20.09
N PRO A 233 -19.45 3.25 -21.33
CA PRO A 233 -18.03 3.18 -21.65
C PRO A 233 -17.27 4.45 -21.28
N ASP A 234 -17.87 5.63 -21.44
CA ASP A 234 -17.21 6.90 -21.21
C ASP A 234 -16.68 7.05 -19.78
N ASP A 235 -17.45 6.60 -18.79
CA ASP A 235 -17.01 6.68 -17.39
C ASP A 235 -15.85 5.72 -17.11
N GLU A 236 -15.88 4.51 -17.67
CA GLU A 236 -14.78 3.56 -17.50
C GLU A 236 -13.51 4.06 -18.23
N HIS A 237 -13.65 4.66 -19.41
CA HIS A 237 -12.52 5.30 -20.10
C HIS A 237 -11.92 6.43 -19.27
N ARG A 238 -12.75 7.29 -18.64
CA ARG A 238 -12.28 8.34 -17.73
C ARG A 238 -11.50 7.78 -16.54
N VAL A 239 -11.97 6.65 -15.98
CA VAL A 239 -11.27 5.99 -14.87
C VAL A 239 -9.87 5.52 -15.31
N PHE A 240 -9.76 4.77 -16.41
CA PHE A 240 -8.46 4.28 -16.90
C PHE A 240 -7.53 5.41 -17.35
N TYR A 241 -8.08 6.49 -17.94
CA TYR A 241 -7.33 7.70 -18.23
C TYR A 241 -6.68 8.29 -16.97
N VAL A 242 -7.44 8.37 -15.86
CA VAL A 242 -6.87 8.81 -14.57
C VAL A 242 -5.72 7.92 -14.16
N GLY A 243 -5.85 6.59 -14.24
CA GLY A 243 -4.78 5.64 -13.91
C GLY A 243 -3.53 5.83 -14.76
N ALA A 244 -3.69 5.89 -16.08
CA ALA A 244 -2.59 6.04 -17.04
C ALA A 244 -1.81 7.36 -16.86
N THR A 245 -2.48 8.40 -16.35
CA THR A 245 -1.89 9.73 -16.14
C THR A 245 -1.26 9.93 -14.76
N ARG A 246 -1.06 8.88 -13.95
CA ARG A 246 -0.43 8.99 -12.61
C ARG A 246 1.07 8.84 -12.62
N ALA A 247 1.65 8.29 -13.69
CA ALA A 247 3.09 8.04 -13.81
C ALA A 247 3.87 9.29 -14.22
N ARG A 248 5.01 9.51 -13.56
CA ARG A 248 5.95 10.59 -13.92
C ARG A 248 7.11 10.10 -14.79
N LYS A 249 7.51 8.82 -14.68
CA LYS A 249 8.65 8.23 -15.40
C LYS A 249 8.32 6.94 -16.12
N GLU A 250 7.77 5.95 -15.40
CA GLU A 250 7.46 4.64 -15.97
C GLU A 250 5.98 4.27 -15.75
N LEU A 251 5.31 3.89 -16.80
CA LEU A 251 3.94 3.32 -16.78
C LEU A 251 4.01 1.87 -17.20
N TRP A 252 3.68 0.97 -16.30
CA TRP A 252 3.60 -0.46 -16.53
C TRP A 252 2.15 -0.86 -16.71
N LEU A 253 1.80 -1.37 -17.88
CA LEU A 253 0.48 -1.89 -18.20
C LEU A 253 0.52 -3.41 -18.03
N VAL A 254 -0.24 -3.91 -17.07
CA VAL A 254 -0.30 -5.34 -16.77
C VAL A 254 -1.54 -5.94 -17.44
N ARG A 255 -1.33 -6.87 -18.37
CA ARG A 255 -2.39 -7.61 -19.05
C ARG A 255 -3.19 -8.46 -18.06
N SER A 256 -4.47 -8.65 -18.36
CA SER A 256 -5.29 -9.58 -17.59
C SER A 256 -4.95 -11.03 -17.91
N GLU A 257 -5.00 -11.89 -16.92
CA GLU A 257 -4.94 -13.36 -17.10
C GLU A 257 -6.30 -13.94 -17.52
N SER A 258 -7.35 -13.12 -17.51
CA SER A 258 -8.71 -13.50 -17.93
C SER A 258 -9.15 -12.73 -19.18
N ASP A 259 -10.25 -13.17 -19.80
CA ASP A 259 -10.84 -12.50 -20.96
C ASP A 259 -11.39 -11.09 -20.63
N ARG A 260 -11.49 -10.73 -19.33
CA ARG A 260 -11.98 -9.43 -18.86
C ARG A 260 -10.83 -8.47 -18.72
N GLU A 261 -10.58 -7.72 -19.77
CA GLU A 261 -9.45 -6.80 -19.87
C GLU A 261 -9.86 -5.46 -20.47
N TYR A 262 -9.26 -4.38 -19.95
CA TYR A 262 -9.36 -3.05 -20.56
C TYR A 262 -8.29 -2.90 -21.66
N LEU A 263 -8.70 -3.01 -22.93
CA LEU A 263 -7.79 -3.07 -24.09
C LEU A 263 -7.45 -1.70 -24.67
N GLU A 264 -8.25 -0.65 -24.44
CA GLU A 264 -8.11 0.66 -25.09
C GLU A 264 -6.81 1.39 -24.73
N ALA A 265 -6.15 1.01 -23.63
CA ALA A 265 -4.83 1.50 -23.29
C ALA A 265 -3.71 0.90 -24.16
N LEU A 266 -3.97 -0.24 -24.81
CA LEU A 266 -3.00 -1.00 -25.61
C LEU A 266 -3.11 -0.71 -27.11
N ARG A 267 -4.34 -0.47 -27.57
CA ARG A 267 -4.65 -0.15 -28.98
C ARG A 267 -4.22 1.26 -29.35
#